data_88c04ff304d95626eb6067ed3f0b5aac
#
_entry.id   88c04ff304d95626eb6067ed3f0b5aac
#
_cell.length_a   1.000
_cell.length_b   1.000
_cell.length_c   1.000
_cell.angle_alpha   90.00
_cell.angle_beta   90.00
_cell.angle_gamma   90.00
#
_symmetry.space_group_name_H-M   'P 1'
#
loop_
_entity.id
_entity.type
_entity.pdbx_description
1 polymer ?
#
loop_
_entity_poly.entity_id
_entity_poly.type
_entity_poly.pdbx_seq_one_letter_code
_entity_poly.pdbx_strand_id
1 'polypeptide(L)'
;MRLSILSLTGVAGGPLCLLHDFPECHWQGGGHLHTVGWCSMWHPSESWQGLQPMLLQREWVKENTRCLTMLNHFGFDCLPHQLAKKSIQQGFYFNILCVGETGIGKSTLIETLFNTNLKDKKSSHFYSKVGLKIQTYDLQESNVQLKLTVVETVGYGDQINKDSSLMFFSYQPIVDYIESQFEAYLQEELKIKRSFTDYHDSRVHVCLYFISPTGHSLKSLDLLTMKNIDSKVNIIPLIAKADTISKNDLQQFKCKIMTELVNNGIQIYKFPTEDGTTAQVNSSMNEQLPFAVVGSMDEVKVGKRLVRGRQYPWGVLQVENENHCDFVKLRDVLLYTNMEDLKEQTHIQHYECYRCYRLQEMGFTDVASDNQTVSFQEICEAKRWEFYDQCQKEEEELKQKFMQRVKEKETTFKEAEKELMDKFEHLKRVQQEKTMKFEKKRRQLEEEIMHFHKMKASSETLQTQICTNIKKRKDHKK
;
A
#
# COMPACT_ATOMS: atom_id res chain seq x y z
N MET A 1 -4.74 -21.18 -29.80
CA MET A 1 -4.48 -21.75 -28.48
C MET A 1 -5.67 -21.43 -27.61
N ARG A 2 -6.47 -22.42 -27.27
CA ARG A 2 -7.63 -22.26 -26.39
C ARG A 2 -7.12 -22.00 -24.98
N LEU A 3 -7.29 -20.79 -24.47
CA LEU A 3 -7.14 -20.49 -23.05
C LEU A 3 -8.43 -20.91 -22.34
N SER A 4 -8.40 -22.07 -21.74
CA SER A 4 -9.39 -22.52 -20.77
C SER A 4 -9.33 -21.56 -19.58
N ILE A 5 -10.35 -20.70 -19.45
CA ILE A 5 -10.57 -19.96 -18.21
C ILE A 5 -11.10 -20.99 -17.21
N LEU A 6 -10.19 -21.54 -16.42
CA LEU A 6 -10.55 -22.36 -15.27
C LEU A 6 -11.27 -21.48 -14.26
N SER A 7 -12.50 -21.84 -13.98
CA SER A 7 -13.29 -21.37 -12.87
C SER A 7 -12.50 -21.53 -11.57
N LEU A 8 -12.09 -20.43 -10.99
CA LEU A 8 -11.58 -20.38 -9.63
C LEU A 8 -12.77 -20.15 -8.69
N THR A 9 -13.40 -21.22 -8.30
CA THR A 9 -14.14 -21.28 -7.05
C THR A 9 -13.10 -21.40 -5.95
N GLY A 10 -12.67 -20.31 -5.41
CA GLY A 10 -11.74 -20.24 -4.29
C GLY A 10 -12.26 -19.27 -3.26
N VAL A 11 -12.94 -19.80 -2.28
CA VAL A 11 -13.01 -19.43 -0.88
C VAL A 11 -13.61 -18.08 -0.51
N ALA A 12 -14.69 -18.23 0.20
CA ALA A 12 -15.43 -17.28 1.01
C ALA A 12 -16.19 -16.18 0.26
N GLY A 13 -17.43 -16.50 -0.06
CA GLY A 13 -18.59 -15.64 0.17
C GLY A 13 -18.80 -14.46 -0.77
N GLY A 14 -18.54 -14.59 -2.04
CA GLY A 14 -19.11 -13.68 -3.01
C GLY A 14 -19.27 -14.42 -4.32
N PRO A 15 -20.43 -14.34 -4.98
CA PRO A 15 -20.55 -14.91 -6.32
C PRO A 15 -19.66 -14.09 -7.25
N LEU A 16 -18.54 -14.69 -7.67
CA LEU A 16 -17.85 -14.28 -8.88
C LEU A 16 -18.87 -14.33 -10.00
N CYS A 17 -19.19 -13.18 -10.58
CA CYS A 17 -19.94 -13.12 -11.82
C CYS A 17 -19.19 -13.91 -12.88
N LEU A 18 -19.59 -15.16 -13.06
CA LEU A 18 -19.27 -15.95 -14.22
C LEU A 18 -20.05 -15.37 -15.37
N LEU A 19 -19.37 -14.68 -16.27
CA LEU A 19 -19.85 -14.45 -17.62
C LEU A 19 -19.84 -15.79 -18.35
N HIS A 20 -20.92 -16.55 -18.25
CA HIS A 20 -21.20 -17.65 -19.15
C HIS A 20 -22.60 -17.50 -19.70
N ASP A 21 -22.65 -17.46 -21.04
CA ASP A 21 -23.72 -17.74 -21.94
C ASP A 21 -25.07 -17.01 -21.71
N PHE A 22 -25.20 -15.85 -22.32
CA PHE A 22 -26.51 -15.32 -22.66
C PHE A 22 -27.07 -16.17 -23.81
N PRO A 23 -28.22 -16.80 -23.63
CA PRO A 23 -28.96 -17.33 -24.78
C PRO A 23 -29.49 -16.16 -25.61
N GLU A 24 -29.37 -16.28 -26.94
CA GLU A 24 -29.96 -15.36 -27.91
C GLU A 24 -31.43 -15.15 -27.63
N CYS A 25 -31.81 -14.00 -27.12
CA CYS A 25 -33.21 -13.59 -27.01
C CYS A 25 -33.66 -13.01 -28.34
N HIS A 26 -34.42 -13.78 -29.12
CA HIS A 26 -35.23 -13.28 -30.22
C HIS A 26 -36.31 -12.33 -29.68
N TRP A 27 -36.15 -11.04 -29.93
CA TRP A 27 -37.16 -10.03 -29.64
C TRP A 27 -38.07 -9.83 -30.84
N GLN A 28 -39.34 -10.17 -30.67
CA GLN A 28 -40.42 -9.62 -31.46
C GLN A 28 -41.28 -8.72 -30.56
N GLY A 29 -41.34 -7.43 -30.89
CA GLY A 29 -42.40 -6.54 -30.41
C GLY A 29 -41.87 -5.30 -29.66
N GLY A 30 -42.13 -4.14 -30.27
CA GLY A 30 -41.67 -2.82 -29.88
C GLY A 30 -42.08 -2.34 -28.48
N GLY A 31 -41.15 -1.77 -27.80
CA GLY A 31 -41.33 -1.01 -26.57
C GLY A 31 -40.00 -0.35 -26.20
N HIS A 32 -39.99 0.96 -26.22
CA HIS A 32 -38.83 1.77 -25.81
C HIS A 32 -38.46 1.46 -24.36
N LEU A 33 -37.36 0.75 -24.15
CA LEU A 33 -36.66 0.70 -22.87
C LEU A 33 -35.47 1.65 -22.93
N HIS A 34 -35.54 2.73 -22.17
CA HIS A 34 -34.40 3.56 -21.88
C HIS A 34 -33.35 2.75 -21.12
N THR A 35 -32.30 2.33 -21.81
CA THR A 35 -31.07 1.86 -21.17
C THR A 35 -30.41 3.05 -20.48
N VAL A 36 -30.55 3.13 -19.16
CA VAL A 36 -29.84 4.08 -18.34
C VAL A 36 -28.39 3.60 -18.28
N GLY A 37 -27.52 4.30 -18.99
CA GLY A 37 -26.08 4.06 -18.96
C GLY A 37 -25.52 4.23 -17.54
N TRP A 38 -24.84 3.23 -17.04
CA TRP A 38 -24.36 3.07 -15.67
C TRP A 38 -23.20 4.01 -15.26
N CYS A 39 -22.67 4.82 -16.16
CA CYS A 39 -21.47 5.61 -15.92
C CYS A 39 -21.52 7.12 -16.17
N SER A 40 -22.69 7.72 -16.50
CA SER A 40 -22.72 9.15 -16.84
C SER A 40 -23.20 10.11 -15.74
N MET A 41 -23.30 9.69 -14.48
CA MET A 41 -23.78 10.55 -13.38
C MET A 41 -22.80 10.65 -12.22
N TRP A 42 -21.61 11.19 -12.47
CA TRP A 42 -20.81 11.78 -11.41
C TRP A 42 -20.92 13.32 -11.45
N HIS A 43 -22.14 13.82 -11.17
CA HIS A 43 -22.31 15.19 -10.67
C HIS A 43 -22.55 15.13 -9.17
N PRO A 44 -21.92 16.02 -8.36
CA PRO A 44 -21.99 15.94 -6.89
C PRO A 44 -23.35 16.28 -6.28
N SER A 45 -24.42 16.36 -7.06
CA SER A 45 -25.73 16.85 -6.62
C SER A 45 -26.92 15.97 -6.88
N GLU A 46 -26.75 14.73 -7.38
CA GLU A 46 -27.91 13.85 -7.58
C GLU A 46 -27.86 12.61 -6.70
N SER A 47 -28.94 12.45 -5.94
CA SER A 47 -29.17 11.38 -4.96
C SER A 47 -29.12 9.98 -5.61
N TRP A 48 -28.35 9.11 -5.00
CA TRP A 48 -28.26 7.67 -5.32
C TRP A 48 -29.56 6.93 -4.95
N GLN A 49 -30.63 7.12 -5.73
CA GLN A 49 -31.80 6.26 -5.69
C GLN A 49 -31.80 5.39 -6.96
N GLY A 50 -31.13 4.25 -6.94
CA GLY A 50 -31.21 3.39 -8.12
C GLY A 50 -30.21 2.24 -8.24
N LEU A 51 -29.66 1.71 -7.16
CA LEU A 51 -28.87 0.47 -7.21
C LEU A 51 -29.72 -0.71 -6.71
N GLN A 52 -30.60 -1.26 -7.55
CA GLN A 52 -31.22 -2.56 -7.33
C GLN A 52 -30.93 -3.58 -8.44
N PRO A 53 -29.69 -3.98 -8.72
CA PRO A 53 -29.47 -5.13 -9.61
C PRO A 53 -29.42 -6.48 -8.89
N MET A 54 -29.08 -6.50 -7.59
CA MET A 54 -28.95 -7.78 -6.87
C MET A 54 -30.29 -8.43 -6.52
N LEU A 55 -31.35 -7.66 -6.32
CA LEU A 55 -32.66 -8.21 -5.99
C LEU A 55 -33.26 -8.96 -7.20
N LEU A 56 -33.09 -8.45 -8.41
CA LEU A 56 -33.60 -9.11 -9.64
C LEU A 56 -32.88 -10.45 -9.90
N GLN A 57 -31.61 -10.59 -9.64
CA GLN A 57 -30.90 -11.88 -9.75
C GLN A 57 -31.37 -12.89 -8.72
N ARG A 58 -31.60 -12.47 -7.46
CA ARG A 58 -32.12 -13.36 -6.41
C ARG A 58 -33.53 -13.85 -6.72
N GLU A 59 -34.40 -13.01 -7.28
CA GLU A 59 -35.75 -13.41 -7.69
C GLU A 59 -35.72 -14.37 -8.88
N TRP A 60 -34.91 -14.10 -9.90
CA TRP A 60 -34.82 -14.95 -11.10
C TRP A 60 -34.28 -16.37 -10.77
N VAL A 61 -33.30 -16.47 -9.85
CA VAL A 61 -32.78 -17.75 -9.38
C VAL A 61 -33.85 -18.52 -8.59
N LYS A 62 -34.69 -17.84 -7.80
CA LYS A 62 -35.78 -18.47 -7.04
C LYS A 62 -36.86 -19.08 -7.94
N GLU A 63 -37.23 -18.41 -9.03
CA GLU A 63 -38.26 -18.89 -9.93
C GLU A 63 -37.87 -20.14 -10.74
N ASN A 64 -36.56 -20.30 -11.03
CA ASN A 64 -36.07 -21.42 -11.85
C ASN A 64 -35.44 -22.57 -11.05
N THR A 65 -35.37 -22.44 -9.71
CA THR A 65 -34.70 -23.43 -8.86
C THR A 65 -35.73 -24.49 -8.38
N ARG A 66 -35.50 -25.76 -8.73
CA ARG A 66 -36.27 -26.88 -8.20
C ARG A 66 -35.74 -27.29 -6.82
N CYS A 67 -36.61 -27.19 -5.83
CA CYS A 67 -36.33 -27.76 -4.50
C CYS A 67 -36.56 -29.29 -4.55
N LEU A 68 -35.52 -30.07 -4.32
CA LEU A 68 -35.56 -31.50 -4.23
C LEU A 68 -35.32 -31.95 -2.80
N THR A 69 -36.19 -32.81 -2.28
CA THR A 69 -35.98 -33.46 -0.99
C THR A 69 -35.12 -34.70 -1.16
N MET A 70 -34.04 -34.77 -0.36
CA MET A 70 -33.11 -35.90 -0.36
C MET A 70 -33.67 -37.05 0.44
N LEU A 71 -33.57 -38.26 -0.12
CA LEU A 71 -34.11 -39.47 0.52
C LEU A 71 -33.16 -40.09 1.54
N ASN A 72 -31.86 -39.78 1.45
CA ASN A 72 -30.82 -40.31 2.32
C ASN A 72 -29.88 -39.22 2.77
N HIS A 73 -29.10 -39.52 3.83
CA HIS A 73 -28.04 -38.65 4.32
C HIS A 73 -26.79 -38.73 3.43
N PHE A 74 -26.35 -37.60 2.86
CA PHE A 74 -25.22 -37.52 1.93
C PHE A 74 -24.00 -36.75 2.50
N GLY A 75 -24.10 -36.29 3.74
CA GLY A 75 -23.01 -35.60 4.44
C GLY A 75 -22.84 -34.11 4.07
N PHE A 76 -23.82 -33.46 3.43
CA PHE A 76 -23.75 -32.03 3.11
C PHE A 76 -23.79 -31.14 4.36
N ASP A 77 -24.28 -31.66 5.48
CA ASP A 77 -24.25 -31.04 6.80
C ASP A 77 -22.83 -30.82 7.33
N CYS A 78 -21.82 -31.51 6.79
CA CYS A 78 -20.42 -31.27 7.13
C CYS A 78 -19.77 -30.08 6.40
N LEU A 79 -20.42 -29.51 5.37
CA LEU A 79 -19.86 -28.40 4.58
C LEU A 79 -19.57 -27.14 5.40
N PRO A 80 -20.45 -26.70 6.34
CA PRO A 80 -20.13 -25.56 7.20
C PRO A 80 -18.87 -25.80 8.05
N HIS A 81 -18.71 -27.03 8.56
CA HIS A 81 -17.50 -27.39 9.34
C HIS A 81 -16.23 -27.40 8.50
N GLN A 82 -16.29 -27.83 7.23
CA GLN A 82 -15.17 -27.77 6.29
C GLN A 82 -14.77 -26.33 5.99
N LEU A 83 -15.74 -25.44 5.79
CA LEU A 83 -15.51 -24.01 5.58
C LEU A 83 -14.88 -23.37 6.83
N ALA A 84 -15.45 -23.62 8.01
CA ALA A 84 -14.90 -23.11 9.26
C ALA A 84 -13.45 -23.58 9.48
N LYS A 85 -13.16 -24.87 9.25
CA LYS A 85 -11.79 -25.41 9.36
C LYS A 85 -10.83 -24.73 8.40
N LYS A 86 -11.23 -24.50 7.16
CA LYS A 86 -10.42 -23.82 6.16
C LYS A 86 -10.17 -22.34 6.54
N SER A 87 -11.20 -21.63 6.98
CA SER A 87 -11.08 -20.23 7.44
C SER A 87 -10.15 -20.10 8.65
N ILE A 88 -10.23 -21.03 9.61
CA ILE A 88 -9.32 -21.07 10.76
C ILE A 88 -7.86 -21.30 10.32
N GLN A 89 -7.64 -22.17 9.32
CA GLN A 89 -6.29 -22.42 8.80
C GLN A 89 -5.71 -21.22 8.03
N GLN A 90 -6.53 -20.49 7.31
CA GLN A 90 -6.12 -19.30 6.57
C GLN A 90 -5.90 -18.08 7.50
N GLY A 91 -6.52 -18.09 8.70
CA GLY A 91 -6.56 -16.94 9.59
C GLY A 91 -7.51 -15.85 9.10
N PHE A 92 -7.73 -14.88 9.95
CA PHE A 92 -8.59 -13.73 9.66
C PHE A 92 -7.77 -12.46 9.63
N TYR A 93 -8.25 -11.46 8.91
CA TYR A 93 -7.65 -10.13 8.88
C TYR A 93 -8.74 -9.07 8.98
N PHE A 94 -8.40 -7.99 9.68
CA PHE A 94 -9.30 -6.86 9.86
C PHE A 94 -8.51 -5.56 9.87
N ASN A 95 -8.90 -4.61 9.02
CA ASN A 95 -8.17 -3.37 8.82
C ASN A 95 -9.06 -2.20 9.22
N ILE A 96 -8.63 -1.47 10.25
CA ILE A 96 -9.38 -0.37 10.88
C ILE A 96 -8.63 0.93 10.62
N LEU A 97 -9.34 1.93 10.12
CA LEU A 97 -8.88 3.30 10.02
C LEU A 97 -9.51 4.15 11.14
N CYS A 98 -8.69 4.81 11.93
CA CYS A 98 -9.11 5.71 13.01
C CYS A 98 -8.84 7.16 12.63
N VAL A 99 -9.89 7.93 12.36
CA VAL A 99 -9.82 9.34 11.99
C VAL A 99 -10.34 10.20 13.13
N GLY A 100 -9.62 11.26 13.46
CA GLY A 100 -10.02 12.21 14.50
C GLY A 100 -8.84 12.99 15.07
N GLU A 101 -9.13 13.98 15.87
CA GLU A 101 -8.15 14.90 16.45
C GLU A 101 -7.07 14.20 17.28
N THR A 102 -5.93 14.83 17.41
CA THR A 102 -4.84 14.34 18.27
C THR A 102 -5.29 14.35 19.73
N GLY A 103 -5.01 13.28 20.46
CA GLY A 103 -5.37 13.16 21.87
C GLY A 103 -6.86 12.89 22.16
N ILE A 104 -7.70 12.66 21.14
CA ILE A 104 -9.14 12.37 21.32
C ILE A 104 -9.40 10.98 21.96
N GLY A 105 -8.43 10.08 21.91
CA GLY A 105 -8.52 8.76 22.54
C GLY A 105 -8.59 7.58 21.56
N LYS A 106 -8.16 7.75 20.28
CA LYS A 106 -8.16 6.71 19.25
C LYS A 106 -7.45 5.43 19.70
N SER A 107 -6.16 5.52 20.00
CA SER A 107 -5.34 4.35 20.41
C SER A 107 -5.88 3.68 21.67
N THR A 108 -6.34 4.47 22.65
CA THR A 108 -6.91 3.93 23.89
C THR A 108 -8.20 3.13 23.63
N LEU A 109 -9.06 3.59 22.70
CA LEU A 109 -10.26 2.84 22.35
C LEU A 109 -9.92 1.50 21.67
N ILE A 110 -8.96 1.50 20.74
CA ILE A 110 -8.51 0.28 20.08
C ILE A 110 -7.89 -0.70 21.08
N GLU A 111 -7.03 -0.22 21.98
CA GLU A 111 -6.50 -1.05 23.08
C GLU A 111 -7.63 -1.65 23.94
N THR A 112 -8.65 -0.85 24.23
CA THR A 112 -9.81 -1.31 25.02
C THR A 112 -10.65 -2.33 24.25
N LEU A 113 -10.85 -2.16 22.93
CA LEU A 113 -11.63 -3.07 22.07
C LEU A 113 -11.00 -4.46 22.00
N PHE A 114 -9.69 -4.51 21.78
CA PHE A 114 -8.95 -5.77 21.66
C PHE A 114 -8.35 -6.28 22.98
N ASN A 115 -8.59 -5.56 24.08
CA ASN A 115 -8.08 -5.90 25.41
C ASN A 115 -6.57 -6.18 25.43
N THR A 116 -5.81 -5.40 24.69
CA THR A 116 -4.38 -5.62 24.44
C THR A 116 -3.62 -4.31 24.55
N ASN A 117 -2.44 -4.32 25.19
CA ASN A 117 -1.53 -3.19 25.18
C ASN A 117 -0.82 -3.11 23.84
N LEU A 118 -1.23 -2.17 22.99
CA LEU A 118 -0.67 -1.95 21.67
C LEU A 118 0.50 -0.93 21.68
N LYS A 119 0.89 -0.44 22.84
CA LYS A 119 1.89 0.61 23.00
C LYS A 119 3.32 0.10 22.84
N ASP A 120 3.82 0.19 21.63
CA ASP A 120 5.25 0.24 21.39
C ASP A 120 5.71 1.70 21.32
N LYS A 121 6.40 2.17 22.39
CA LYS A 121 7.07 3.46 22.50
C LYS A 121 6.20 4.73 22.45
N LYS A 122 6.54 5.68 23.32
CA LYS A 122 5.94 7.03 23.38
C LYS A 122 5.94 7.66 21.98
N SER A 123 4.76 7.82 21.41
CA SER A 123 4.58 8.56 20.16
C SER A 123 4.88 10.04 20.43
N SER A 124 5.80 10.64 19.68
CA SER A 124 5.95 12.08 19.69
C SER A 124 4.70 12.71 19.08
N HIS A 125 4.06 13.62 19.81
CA HIS A 125 2.82 14.28 19.38
C HIS A 125 3.05 15.49 18.46
N PHE A 126 4.29 15.77 18.05
CA PHE A 126 4.65 16.91 17.24
C PHE A 126 4.94 16.48 15.81
N TYR A 127 3.92 16.53 14.96
CA TYR A 127 4.08 16.43 13.52
C TYR A 127 3.62 17.74 12.88
N SER A 128 4.44 18.30 12.02
CA SER A 128 4.13 19.56 11.30
C SER A 128 3.11 19.35 10.17
N LYS A 129 2.83 18.10 9.80
CA LYS A 129 1.87 17.72 8.76
C LYS A 129 1.00 16.57 9.25
N VAL A 130 -0.22 16.49 8.71
CA VAL A 130 -1.08 15.32 8.92
C VAL A 130 -0.41 14.08 8.35
N GLY A 131 -0.27 13.07 9.15
CA GLY A 131 0.32 11.79 8.78
C GLY A 131 -0.56 10.63 9.20
N LEU A 132 -0.25 9.45 8.69
CA LEU A 132 -0.89 8.19 9.06
C LEU A 132 0.13 7.29 9.75
N LYS A 133 -0.24 6.79 10.92
CA LYS A 133 0.52 5.79 11.65
C LYS A 133 -0.12 4.43 11.40
N ILE A 134 0.58 3.56 10.68
CA ILE A 134 0.13 2.22 10.32
C ILE A 134 0.82 1.22 11.22
N GLN A 135 0.05 0.35 11.86
CA GLN A 135 0.56 -0.72 12.72
C GLN A 135 -0.23 -2.00 12.47
N THR A 136 0.48 -3.11 12.33
CA THR A 136 -0.14 -4.43 12.14
C THR A 136 0.22 -5.31 13.32
N TYR A 137 -0.77 -6.03 13.84
CA TYR A 137 -0.68 -6.89 15.02
C TYR A 137 -1.23 -8.26 14.68
N ASP A 138 -0.58 -9.30 15.15
CA ASP A 138 -1.08 -10.66 15.08
C ASP A 138 -1.68 -11.03 16.44
N LEU A 139 -3.00 -11.13 16.47
CA LEU A 139 -3.76 -11.48 17.67
C LEU A 139 -4.17 -12.95 17.57
N GLN A 140 -4.03 -13.68 18.68
CA GLN A 140 -4.42 -15.08 18.74
C GLN A 140 -5.37 -15.29 19.93
N GLU A 141 -6.54 -15.85 19.64
CA GLU A 141 -7.49 -16.30 20.65
C GLU A 141 -7.84 -17.76 20.37
N SER A 142 -7.48 -18.65 21.31
CA SER A 142 -7.64 -20.09 21.15
C SER A 142 -6.97 -20.59 19.83
N ASN A 143 -7.77 -21.07 18.87
CA ASN A 143 -7.30 -21.59 17.58
C ASN A 143 -7.48 -20.57 16.43
N VAL A 144 -7.97 -19.39 16.73
CA VAL A 144 -8.24 -18.34 15.73
C VAL A 144 -7.11 -17.32 15.74
N GLN A 145 -6.55 -17.05 14.57
CA GLN A 145 -5.56 -15.99 14.36
C GLN A 145 -6.22 -14.83 13.62
N LEU A 146 -6.08 -13.63 14.18
CA LEU A 146 -6.55 -12.39 13.58
C LEU A 146 -5.37 -11.45 13.33
N LYS A 147 -5.13 -11.13 12.09
CA LYS A 147 -4.19 -10.07 11.69
C LYS A 147 -4.94 -8.75 11.68
N LEU A 148 -4.63 -7.90 12.64
CA LEU A 148 -5.26 -6.60 12.83
C LEU A 148 -4.33 -5.50 12.31
N THR A 149 -4.79 -4.73 11.32
CA THR A 149 -4.09 -3.51 10.88
C THR A 149 -4.85 -2.29 11.39
N VAL A 150 -4.17 -1.45 12.16
CA VAL A 150 -4.71 -0.20 12.69
C VAL A 150 -3.98 0.97 12.05
N VAL A 151 -4.74 1.86 11.45
CA VAL A 151 -4.25 3.08 10.83
C VAL A 151 -4.81 4.27 11.59
N GLU A 152 -3.96 5.04 12.22
CA GLU A 152 -4.36 6.20 13.02
C GLU A 152 -3.90 7.51 12.37
N THR A 153 -4.79 8.51 12.34
CA THR A 153 -4.39 9.87 11.94
C THR A 153 -3.61 10.55 13.06
N VAL A 154 -2.53 11.22 12.68
CA VAL A 154 -1.69 12.04 13.58
C VAL A 154 -1.62 13.45 13.03
N GLY A 155 -1.78 14.46 13.89
CA GLY A 155 -1.80 15.88 13.48
C GLY A 155 -3.10 16.31 12.78
N TYR A 156 -4.12 15.44 12.74
CA TYR A 156 -5.43 15.77 12.18
C TYR A 156 -6.18 16.74 13.09
N GLY A 157 -6.69 17.84 12.52
CA GLY A 157 -7.46 18.85 13.26
C GLY A 157 -6.63 19.79 14.13
N ASP A 158 -5.30 19.63 14.20
CA ASP A 158 -4.41 20.46 15.03
C ASP A 158 -4.04 21.79 14.36
N GLN A 159 -4.52 22.06 13.15
CA GLN A 159 -4.20 23.26 12.39
C GLN A 159 -4.92 24.48 12.95
N ILE A 160 -4.16 25.56 13.15
CA ILE A 160 -4.67 26.84 13.66
C ILE A 160 -5.48 27.60 12.60
N ASN A 161 -5.06 27.52 11.35
CA ASN A 161 -5.72 28.16 10.21
C ASN A 161 -6.83 27.28 9.65
N LYS A 162 -8.04 27.84 9.58
CA LYS A 162 -9.25 27.17 9.07
C LYS A 162 -9.54 27.48 7.58
N ASP A 163 -8.53 27.91 6.83
CA ASP A 163 -8.69 28.18 5.40
C ASP A 163 -9.01 26.88 4.65
N SER A 164 -9.94 26.94 3.70
CA SER A 164 -10.41 25.80 2.94
C SER A 164 -9.30 25.04 2.20
N SER A 165 -8.25 25.76 1.75
CA SER A 165 -7.08 25.17 1.12
C SER A 165 -6.25 24.31 2.10
N LEU A 166 -6.16 24.70 3.37
CA LEU A 166 -5.46 23.94 4.40
C LEU A 166 -6.26 22.75 4.90
N MET A 167 -7.60 22.81 4.86
CA MET A 167 -8.46 21.67 5.16
C MET A 167 -8.25 20.52 4.16
N PHE A 168 -8.01 20.83 2.88
CA PHE A 168 -7.65 19.83 1.86
C PHE A 168 -6.44 19.01 2.27
N PHE A 169 -5.37 19.63 2.73
CA PHE A 169 -4.15 18.94 3.17
C PHE A 169 -4.36 18.05 4.42
N SER A 170 -5.47 18.27 5.15
CA SER A 170 -5.77 17.48 6.34
C SER A 170 -6.43 16.15 6.02
N TYR A 171 -7.33 16.07 5.04
CA TYR A 171 -8.03 14.83 4.70
C TYR A 171 -7.42 14.09 3.50
N GLN A 172 -6.70 14.79 2.60
CA GLN A 172 -6.14 14.18 1.40
C GLN A 172 -5.24 12.96 1.69
N PRO A 173 -4.34 12.96 2.69
CA PRO A 173 -3.55 11.79 3.02
C PRO A 173 -4.39 10.55 3.39
N ILE A 174 -5.60 10.77 3.94
CA ILE A 174 -6.53 9.69 4.28
C ILE A 174 -7.12 9.09 3.00
N VAL A 175 -7.57 9.94 2.08
CA VAL A 175 -8.11 9.52 0.78
C VAL A 175 -7.05 8.78 -0.02
N ASP A 176 -5.85 9.35 -0.14
CA ASP A 176 -4.73 8.77 -0.88
C ASP A 176 -4.36 7.38 -0.33
N TYR A 177 -4.40 7.23 0.99
CA TYR A 177 -4.14 5.93 1.63
C TYR A 177 -5.20 4.89 1.23
N ILE A 178 -6.50 5.22 1.35
CA ILE A 178 -7.59 4.29 1.01
C ILE A 178 -7.47 3.86 -0.47
N GLU A 179 -7.27 4.83 -1.37
CA GLU A 179 -7.12 4.57 -2.80
C GLU A 179 -5.86 3.75 -3.11
N SER A 180 -4.75 3.98 -2.42
CA SER A 180 -3.53 3.19 -2.59
C SER A 180 -3.72 1.72 -2.21
N GLN A 181 -4.55 1.44 -1.18
CA GLN A 181 -4.88 0.06 -0.81
C GLN A 181 -5.79 -0.61 -1.85
N PHE A 182 -6.74 0.12 -2.42
CA PHE A 182 -7.56 -0.38 -3.54
C PHE A 182 -6.72 -0.62 -4.79
N GLU A 183 -5.81 0.29 -5.12
CA GLU A 183 -4.90 0.11 -6.25
C GLU A 183 -4.01 -1.13 -6.07
N ALA A 184 -3.46 -1.35 -4.88
CA ALA A 184 -2.66 -2.54 -4.59
C ALA A 184 -3.46 -3.83 -4.79
N TYR A 185 -4.73 -3.84 -4.40
CA TYR A 185 -5.61 -4.99 -4.63
C TYR A 185 -5.94 -5.18 -6.11
N LEU A 186 -6.23 -4.10 -6.84
CA LEU A 186 -6.48 -4.12 -8.29
C LEU A 186 -5.25 -4.64 -9.06
N GLN A 187 -4.04 -4.20 -8.69
CA GLN A 187 -2.81 -4.68 -9.30
C GLN A 187 -2.60 -6.19 -9.09
N GLU A 188 -2.99 -6.72 -7.92
CA GLU A 188 -2.97 -8.17 -7.70
C GLU A 188 -4.01 -8.89 -8.55
N GLU A 189 -5.21 -8.31 -8.69
CA GLU A 189 -6.27 -8.84 -9.54
C GLU A 189 -5.88 -8.90 -11.02
N LEU A 190 -5.14 -7.91 -11.50
CA LEU A 190 -4.69 -7.81 -12.90
C LEU A 190 -3.55 -8.78 -13.24
N LYS A 191 -2.87 -9.39 -12.26
CA LYS A 191 -1.81 -10.36 -12.53
C LYS A 191 -2.33 -11.61 -13.22
N ILE A 192 -1.57 -12.13 -14.18
CA ILE A 192 -1.88 -13.38 -14.89
C ILE A 192 -1.88 -14.57 -13.93
N LYS A 193 -0.89 -14.62 -13.03
CA LYS A 193 -0.82 -15.60 -11.95
C LYS A 193 -1.23 -14.93 -10.64
N ARG A 194 -2.48 -15.12 -10.27
CA ARG A 194 -3.04 -14.54 -9.04
C ARG A 194 -2.73 -15.46 -7.86
N SER A 195 -2.34 -14.87 -6.75
CA SER A 195 -2.08 -15.58 -5.49
C SER A 195 -2.99 -15.08 -4.37
N PHE A 196 -4.30 -15.00 -4.64
CA PHE A 196 -5.26 -14.51 -3.65
C PHE A 196 -5.32 -15.34 -2.36
N THR A 197 -4.89 -16.60 -2.39
CA THR A 197 -4.82 -17.43 -1.19
C THR A 197 -3.74 -16.97 -0.22
N ASP A 198 -2.65 -16.40 -0.74
CA ASP A 198 -1.52 -15.93 0.04
C ASP A 198 -1.45 -14.40 0.11
N TYR A 199 -2.35 -13.72 -0.64
CA TYR A 199 -2.41 -12.27 -0.67
C TYR A 199 -3.03 -11.73 0.61
N HIS A 200 -2.28 -10.86 1.29
CA HIS A 200 -2.80 -10.14 2.45
C HIS A 200 -3.64 -8.96 1.98
N ASP A 201 -4.96 -9.05 2.12
CA ASP A 201 -5.87 -7.95 1.84
C ASP A 201 -5.65 -6.80 2.82
N SER A 202 -5.12 -5.69 2.30
CA SER A 202 -4.81 -4.48 3.07
C SER A 202 -5.86 -3.38 2.95
N ARG A 203 -6.97 -3.63 2.21
CA ARG A 203 -8.07 -2.67 2.06
C ARG A 203 -8.66 -2.31 3.42
N VAL A 204 -9.06 -1.06 3.58
CA VAL A 204 -9.67 -0.57 4.82
C VAL A 204 -11.12 -1.06 4.90
N HIS A 205 -11.45 -1.85 5.92
CA HIS A 205 -12.79 -2.43 6.09
C HIS A 205 -13.74 -1.49 6.81
N VAL A 206 -13.24 -0.72 7.78
CA VAL A 206 -14.02 0.22 8.56
C VAL A 206 -13.22 1.46 8.93
N CYS A 207 -13.87 2.61 8.87
CA CYS A 207 -13.38 3.87 9.39
C CYS A 207 -14.13 4.22 10.68
N LEU A 208 -13.44 4.16 11.80
CA LEU A 208 -13.92 4.68 13.08
C LEU A 208 -13.67 6.18 13.12
N TYR A 209 -14.71 6.97 12.94
CA TYR A 209 -14.61 8.41 12.88
C TYR A 209 -14.89 9.05 14.24
N PHE A 210 -13.86 9.58 14.87
CA PHE A 210 -13.94 10.14 16.24
C PHE A 210 -14.35 11.61 16.22
N ILE A 211 -15.51 11.88 16.80
CA ILE A 211 -16.08 13.22 16.93
C ILE A 211 -15.79 13.75 18.33
N SER A 212 -15.32 14.99 18.41
CA SER A 212 -15.06 15.68 19.69
C SER A 212 -16.38 15.97 20.44
N PRO A 213 -16.47 15.73 21.74
CA PRO A 213 -17.71 15.90 22.51
C PRO A 213 -17.97 17.37 22.86
N THR A 214 -18.09 18.23 21.84
CA THR A 214 -18.32 19.67 22.03
C THR A 214 -19.76 20.02 22.39
N GLY A 215 -20.72 19.13 22.07
CA GLY A 215 -22.14 19.33 22.32
C GLY A 215 -22.86 20.32 21.40
N HIS A 216 -22.15 20.96 20.48
CA HIS A 216 -22.73 21.99 19.62
C HIS A 216 -23.10 21.50 18.23
N SER A 217 -22.10 21.21 17.39
CA SER A 217 -22.25 20.78 16.00
C SER A 217 -20.98 20.09 15.54
N LEU A 218 -21.02 19.44 14.38
CA LEU A 218 -19.83 18.94 13.69
C LEU A 218 -18.96 20.11 13.23
N LYS A 219 -17.65 19.89 13.25
CA LYS A 219 -16.71 20.86 12.68
C LYS A 219 -16.79 20.80 11.16
N SER A 220 -16.56 21.92 10.49
CA SER A 220 -16.53 21.97 9.01
C SER A 220 -15.51 20.99 8.41
N LEU A 221 -14.37 20.79 9.10
CA LEU A 221 -13.37 19.79 8.70
C LEU A 221 -13.93 18.37 8.76
N ASP A 222 -14.70 18.02 9.80
CA ASP A 222 -15.29 16.68 9.94
C ASP A 222 -16.30 16.42 8.82
N LEU A 223 -17.18 17.37 8.54
CA LEU A 223 -18.14 17.28 7.44
C LEU A 223 -17.44 17.10 6.08
N LEU A 224 -16.42 17.90 5.81
CA LEU A 224 -15.67 17.83 4.56
C LEU A 224 -14.92 16.50 4.44
N THR A 225 -14.28 16.04 5.50
CA THR A 225 -13.56 14.77 5.51
C THR A 225 -14.50 13.58 5.29
N MET A 226 -15.59 13.52 6.08
CA MET A 226 -16.58 12.45 5.93
C MET A 226 -17.16 12.42 4.51
N LYS A 227 -17.46 13.57 3.92
CA LYS A 227 -18.00 13.67 2.55
C LYS A 227 -17.05 13.12 1.49
N ASN A 228 -15.74 13.28 1.69
CA ASN A 228 -14.74 12.79 0.72
C ASN A 228 -14.39 11.31 0.89
N ILE A 229 -14.73 10.70 2.03
CA ILE A 229 -14.43 9.30 2.30
C ILE A 229 -15.67 8.40 2.35
N ASP A 230 -16.89 8.95 2.36
CA ASP A 230 -18.16 8.20 2.49
C ASP A 230 -18.37 7.17 1.38
N SER A 231 -17.94 7.49 0.15
CA SER A 231 -18.01 6.59 -1.01
C SER A 231 -16.87 5.56 -1.07
N LYS A 232 -15.86 5.68 -0.19
CA LYS A 232 -14.61 4.91 -0.25
C LYS A 232 -14.42 3.94 0.92
N VAL A 233 -15.13 4.15 2.02
CA VAL A 233 -14.96 3.33 3.24
C VAL A 233 -16.22 3.33 4.10
N ASN A 234 -16.47 2.24 4.80
CA ASN A 234 -17.57 2.12 5.77
C ASN A 234 -17.30 3.02 6.98
N ILE A 235 -18.04 4.12 7.13
CA ILE A 235 -17.86 5.09 8.23
C ILE A 235 -18.78 4.74 9.39
N ILE A 236 -18.19 4.52 10.57
CA ILE A 236 -18.92 4.42 11.84
C ILE A 236 -18.56 5.64 12.70
N PRO A 237 -19.49 6.60 12.88
CA PRO A 237 -19.23 7.78 13.69
C PRO A 237 -19.25 7.46 15.18
N LEU A 238 -18.24 7.95 15.91
CA LEU A 238 -18.06 7.75 17.34
C LEU A 238 -17.94 9.10 18.06
N ILE A 239 -18.70 9.31 19.12
CA ILE A 239 -18.48 10.44 20.05
C ILE A 239 -17.47 9.98 21.09
N ALA A 240 -16.27 10.55 21.05
CA ALA A 240 -15.20 10.20 21.95
C ALA A 240 -15.38 10.88 23.31
N LYS A 241 -14.78 10.30 24.37
CA LYS A 241 -14.82 10.86 25.73
C LYS A 241 -16.24 11.25 26.16
N ALA A 242 -17.19 10.35 25.96
CA ALA A 242 -18.60 10.57 26.26
C ALA A 242 -18.88 10.91 27.74
N ASP A 243 -17.90 10.73 28.60
CA ASP A 243 -17.90 11.10 30.02
C ASP A 243 -17.78 12.59 30.28
N THR A 244 -17.45 13.40 29.27
CA THR A 244 -17.30 14.86 29.40
C THR A 244 -18.58 15.65 29.13
N ILE A 245 -19.64 14.98 28.68
CA ILE A 245 -20.93 15.59 28.36
C ILE A 245 -22.04 14.95 29.19
N SER A 246 -23.07 15.75 29.55
CA SER A 246 -24.21 15.21 30.28
C SER A 246 -25.06 14.28 29.39
N LYS A 247 -25.81 13.34 30.00
CA LYS A 247 -26.63 12.37 29.23
C LYS A 247 -27.68 13.06 28.35
N ASN A 248 -28.30 14.13 28.86
CA ASN A 248 -29.30 14.88 28.09
C ASN A 248 -28.70 15.62 26.91
N ASP A 249 -27.58 16.30 27.14
CA ASP A 249 -26.86 17.02 26.08
C ASP A 249 -26.28 16.04 25.07
N LEU A 250 -25.83 14.86 25.52
CA LEU A 250 -25.33 13.80 24.64
C LEU A 250 -26.39 13.32 23.65
N GLN A 251 -27.62 13.10 24.13
CA GLN A 251 -28.72 12.68 23.27
C GLN A 251 -29.08 13.76 22.24
N GLN A 252 -29.13 15.02 22.67
CA GLN A 252 -29.35 16.14 21.74
C GLN A 252 -28.22 16.25 20.73
N PHE A 253 -26.98 16.04 21.16
CA PHE A 253 -25.82 16.08 20.30
C PHE A 253 -25.82 14.95 19.26
N LYS A 254 -26.17 13.70 19.64
CA LYS A 254 -26.39 12.60 18.71
C LYS A 254 -27.40 12.96 17.63
N CYS A 255 -28.58 13.48 18.02
CA CYS A 255 -29.60 13.90 17.05
C CYS A 255 -29.11 14.99 16.10
N LYS A 256 -28.38 16.00 16.61
CA LYS A 256 -27.81 17.07 15.76
C LYS A 256 -26.81 16.51 14.77
N ILE A 257 -25.86 15.65 15.20
CA ILE A 257 -24.89 15.01 14.31
C ILE A 257 -25.60 14.28 13.18
N MET A 258 -26.58 13.44 13.49
CA MET A 258 -27.31 12.68 12.48
C MET A 258 -28.05 13.60 11.51
N THR A 259 -28.67 14.67 12.00
CA THR A 259 -29.33 15.66 11.17
C THR A 259 -28.34 16.35 10.23
N GLU A 260 -27.17 16.74 10.72
CA GLU A 260 -26.13 17.40 9.92
C GLU A 260 -25.55 16.44 8.85
N LEU A 261 -25.33 15.17 9.17
CA LEU A 261 -24.88 14.15 8.21
C LEU A 261 -25.90 13.98 7.07
N VAL A 262 -27.18 13.85 7.41
CA VAL A 262 -28.26 13.70 6.41
C VAL A 262 -28.39 14.96 5.55
N ASN A 263 -28.36 16.16 6.15
CA ASN A 263 -28.48 17.44 5.42
C ASN A 263 -27.32 17.66 4.44
N ASN A 264 -26.13 17.15 4.76
CA ASN A 264 -24.96 17.25 3.86
C ASN A 264 -24.85 16.05 2.90
N GLY A 265 -25.80 15.12 2.92
CA GLY A 265 -25.82 13.94 2.06
C GLY A 265 -24.63 13.01 2.31
N ILE A 266 -24.13 12.94 3.55
CA ILE A 266 -23.04 12.05 3.94
C ILE A 266 -23.59 10.68 4.28
N GLN A 267 -23.08 9.66 3.65
CA GLN A 267 -23.48 8.28 3.90
C GLN A 267 -22.59 7.66 4.97
N ILE A 268 -23.23 7.11 6.00
CA ILE A 268 -22.56 6.31 7.04
C ILE A 268 -22.94 4.86 6.87
N TYR A 269 -22.10 3.96 7.37
CA TYR A 269 -22.39 2.54 7.37
C TYR A 269 -23.64 2.25 8.22
N LYS A 270 -24.58 1.52 7.61
CA LYS A 270 -25.78 1.00 8.29
C LYS A 270 -25.66 -0.50 8.41
N PHE A 271 -25.86 -0.99 9.62
CA PHE A 271 -25.84 -2.42 9.89
C PHE A 271 -26.99 -3.12 9.16
N PRO A 272 -26.74 -4.30 8.52
CA PRO A 272 -27.74 -4.97 7.69
C PRO A 272 -28.93 -5.46 8.54
N THR A 273 -30.13 -5.21 8.06
CA THR A 273 -31.40 -5.56 8.73
C THR A 273 -32.18 -6.65 7.99
N GLU A 274 -31.61 -7.21 6.95
CA GLU A 274 -32.28 -8.21 6.10
C GLU A 274 -32.16 -9.65 6.66
N ASP A 275 -31.14 -9.94 7.46
CA ASP A 275 -30.89 -11.26 8.03
C ASP A 275 -31.75 -11.51 9.28
N GLY A 276 -32.58 -12.55 9.25
CA GLY A 276 -33.60 -12.83 10.24
C GLY A 276 -33.13 -12.99 11.69
N THR A 277 -31.88 -13.40 11.94
CA THR A 277 -31.37 -13.64 13.30
C THR A 277 -30.72 -12.39 13.92
N THR A 278 -30.05 -11.56 13.14
CA THR A 278 -29.32 -10.37 13.59
C THR A 278 -30.06 -9.07 13.32
N ALA A 279 -31.12 -9.12 12.49
CA ALA A 279 -31.88 -7.95 12.03
C ALA A 279 -32.36 -7.05 13.18
N GLN A 280 -32.93 -7.64 14.24
CA GLN A 280 -33.44 -6.88 15.38
C GLN A 280 -32.31 -6.18 16.16
N VAL A 281 -31.18 -6.86 16.36
CA VAL A 281 -30.00 -6.30 17.00
C VAL A 281 -29.47 -5.14 16.19
N ASN A 282 -29.26 -5.36 14.88
CA ASN A 282 -28.73 -4.36 13.96
C ASN A 282 -29.67 -3.14 13.82
N SER A 283 -31.00 -3.33 13.78
CA SER A 283 -31.94 -2.23 13.77
C SER A 283 -31.82 -1.36 15.02
N SER A 284 -31.76 -1.98 16.20
CA SER A 284 -31.55 -1.27 17.46
C SER A 284 -30.21 -0.52 17.49
N MET A 285 -29.16 -1.08 16.90
CA MET A 285 -27.83 -0.45 16.83
C MET A 285 -27.80 0.74 15.85
N ASN A 286 -28.51 0.64 14.72
CA ASN A 286 -28.64 1.75 13.78
C ASN A 286 -29.32 2.99 14.42
N GLU A 287 -30.28 2.78 15.33
CA GLU A 287 -30.94 3.86 16.07
C GLU A 287 -30.02 4.55 17.09
N GLN A 288 -28.96 3.88 17.52
CA GLN A 288 -28.03 4.40 18.54
C GLN A 288 -26.83 5.14 17.96
N LEU A 289 -26.68 5.16 16.66
CA LEU A 289 -25.61 5.92 16.00
C LEU A 289 -25.77 7.44 16.25
N PRO A 290 -24.67 8.18 16.40
CA PRO A 290 -23.29 7.75 16.63
C PRO A 290 -23.08 7.15 18.02
N PHE A 291 -22.19 6.15 18.15
CA PHE A 291 -21.90 5.55 19.46
C PHE A 291 -21.10 6.49 20.33
N ALA A 292 -21.55 6.66 21.58
CA ALA A 292 -20.84 7.47 22.57
C ALA A 292 -19.94 6.57 23.42
N VAL A 293 -18.63 6.70 23.25
CA VAL A 293 -17.66 5.73 23.76
C VAL A 293 -16.64 6.33 24.72
N VAL A 294 -16.21 5.52 25.66
CA VAL A 294 -15.06 5.80 26.53
C VAL A 294 -14.12 4.59 26.50
N GLY A 295 -12.86 4.84 26.22
CA GLY A 295 -11.81 3.82 26.29
C GLY A 295 -11.02 3.97 27.60
N SER A 296 -10.70 2.86 28.26
CA SER A 296 -9.75 2.80 29.36
C SER A 296 -9.20 1.38 29.50
N MET A 297 -7.90 1.30 29.76
CA MET A 297 -7.23 0.06 30.16
C MET A 297 -6.98 0.00 31.67
N ASP A 298 -7.28 1.09 32.40
CA ASP A 298 -7.07 1.16 33.82
C ASP A 298 -8.14 0.32 34.54
N GLU A 299 -7.72 -0.42 35.58
CA GLU A 299 -8.61 -1.17 36.47
C GLU A 299 -8.93 -0.34 37.68
N VAL A 300 -10.22 -0.19 37.95
CA VAL A 300 -10.73 0.56 39.08
C VAL A 300 -11.52 -0.40 39.98
N LYS A 301 -11.31 -0.28 41.30
CA LYS A 301 -12.02 -1.09 42.28
C LYS A 301 -13.43 -0.54 42.53
N VAL A 302 -14.43 -1.33 42.16
CA VAL A 302 -15.84 -1.04 42.43
C VAL A 302 -16.38 -2.09 43.39
N GLY A 303 -16.55 -1.71 44.64
CA GLY A 303 -16.89 -2.65 45.69
C GLY A 303 -15.81 -3.72 45.91
N LYS A 304 -16.12 -4.98 45.60
CA LYS A 304 -15.19 -6.12 45.72
C LYS A 304 -14.55 -6.56 44.38
N ARG A 305 -14.92 -5.93 43.28
CA ARG A 305 -14.46 -6.34 41.93
C ARG A 305 -13.57 -5.26 41.32
N LEU A 306 -12.56 -5.69 40.57
CA LEU A 306 -11.79 -4.84 39.68
C LEU A 306 -12.54 -4.82 38.35
N VAL A 307 -12.79 -3.63 37.81
CA VAL A 307 -13.44 -3.43 36.51
C VAL A 307 -12.67 -2.39 35.73
N ARG A 308 -12.67 -2.52 34.40
CA ARG A 308 -12.06 -1.51 33.53
C ARG A 308 -12.86 -0.21 33.60
N GLY A 309 -12.19 0.88 33.90
CA GLY A 309 -12.88 2.15 34.09
C GLY A 309 -11.95 3.33 34.28
N ARG A 310 -12.58 4.46 34.63
CA ARG A 310 -11.87 5.68 35.00
C ARG A 310 -12.34 6.16 36.35
N GLN A 311 -11.38 6.52 37.18
CA GLN A 311 -11.65 7.12 38.48
C GLN A 311 -11.64 8.65 38.33
N TYR A 312 -12.75 9.26 38.70
CA TYR A 312 -12.92 10.70 38.76
C TYR A 312 -13.22 11.16 40.20
N PRO A 313 -13.01 12.45 40.55
CA PRO A 313 -13.37 12.96 41.86
C PRO A 313 -14.86 12.81 42.23
N TRP A 314 -15.73 12.77 41.22
CA TRP A 314 -17.19 12.64 41.39
C TRP A 314 -17.70 11.21 41.30
N GLY A 315 -16.85 10.24 40.94
CA GLY A 315 -17.29 8.85 40.84
C GLY A 315 -16.43 7.99 39.93
N VAL A 316 -16.88 6.78 39.68
CA VAL A 316 -16.24 5.80 38.84
C VAL A 316 -17.04 5.58 37.55
N LEU A 317 -16.41 5.74 36.42
CA LEU A 317 -16.95 5.36 35.12
C LEU A 317 -16.48 3.95 34.79
N GLN A 318 -17.39 3.05 34.52
CA GLN A 318 -17.12 1.67 34.10
C GLN A 318 -17.31 1.58 32.60
N VAL A 319 -16.26 1.12 31.86
CA VAL A 319 -16.30 1.03 30.40
C VAL A 319 -17.33 0.01 29.90
N GLU A 320 -17.45 -1.10 30.60
CA GLU A 320 -18.36 -2.20 30.23
C GLU A 320 -19.77 -2.06 30.76
N ASN A 321 -20.12 -0.91 31.34
CA ASN A 321 -21.46 -0.63 31.78
C ASN A 321 -22.23 0.15 30.72
N GLU A 322 -23.24 -0.47 30.12
CA GLU A 322 -24.07 0.14 29.07
C GLU A 322 -24.81 1.42 29.51
N ASN A 323 -25.03 1.59 30.83
CA ASN A 323 -25.56 2.84 31.34
C ASN A 323 -24.57 4.00 31.35
N HIS A 324 -23.28 3.72 31.22
CA HIS A 324 -22.23 4.73 31.25
C HIS A 324 -21.75 5.14 29.83
N CYS A 325 -21.67 4.20 28.90
CA CYS A 325 -21.26 4.47 27.52
C CYS A 325 -21.68 3.32 26.59
N ASP A 326 -21.59 3.54 25.28
CA ASP A 326 -21.98 2.58 24.24
C ASP A 326 -20.81 1.64 23.83
N PHE A 327 -19.76 1.52 24.64
CA PHE A 327 -18.58 0.71 24.30
C PHE A 327 -18.90 -0.76 24.03
N VAL A 328 -19.71 -1.40 24.87
CA VAL A 328 -20.10 -2.81 24.71
C VAL A 328 -20.84 -3.00 23.40
N LYS A 329 -21.77 -2.12 23.09
CA LYS A 329 -22.54 -2.15 21.85
C LYS A 329 -21.67 -2.01 20.62
N LEU A 330 -20.71 -1.06 20.65
CA LEU A 330 -19.74 -0.91 19.58
C LEU A 330 -18.89 -2.18 19.39
N ARG A 331 -18.39 -2.78 20.46
CA ARG A 331 -17.61 -4.01 20.40
C ARG A 331 -18.42 -5.15 19.81
N ASP A 332 -19.64 -5.34 20.27
CA ASP A 332 -20.50 -6.45 19.85
C ASP A 332 -20.87 -6.32 18.37
N VAL A 333 -21.20 -5.12 17.92
CA VAL A 333 -21.53 -4.85 16.52
C VAL A 333 -20.31 -5.00 15.61
N LEU A 334 -19.16 -4.49 16.04
CA LEU A 334 -17.96 -4.45 15.21
C LEU A 334 -17.27 -5.82 15.11
N LEU A 335 -17.15 -6.53 16.24
CA LEU A 335 -16.34 -7.75 16.32
C LEU A 335 -17.19 -9.02 16.27
N TYR A 336 -18.34 -9.07 16.99
CA TYR A 336 -19.11 -10.30 17.10
C TYR A 336 -20.15 -10.48 16.00
N THR A 337 -20.71 -9.39 15.47
CA THR A 337 -21.87 -9.49 14.56
C THR A 337 -21.53 -9.18 13.11
N ASN A 338 -20.86 -8.04 12.82
CA ASN A 338 -20.82 -7.50 11.47
C ASN A 338 -19.39 -7.39 10.88
N MET A 339 -18.40 -8.09 11.42
CA MET A 339 -17.02 -8.02 10.88
C MET A 339 -16.95 -8.49 9.44
N GLU A 340 -17.62 -9.58 9.09
CA GLU A 340 -17.61 -10.11 7.73
C GLU A 340 -18.45 -9.24 6.78
N ASP A 341 -19.59 -8.71 7.24
CA ASP A 341 -20.39 -7.78 6.42
C ASP A 341 -19.61 -6.50 6.07
N LEU A 342 -18.82 -5.96 7.01
CA LEU A 342 -17.94 -4.81 6.72
C LEU A 342 -16.91 -5.10 5.63
N LYS A 343 -16.38 -6.31 5.57
CA LYS A 343 -15.47 -6.74 4.51
C LYS A 343 -16.21 -6.90 3.18
N GLU A 344 -17.38 -7.52 3.21
CA GLU A 344 -18.22 -7.75 2.04
C GLU A 344 -18.66 -6.41 1.43
N GLN A 345 -19.15 -5.47 2.25
CA GLN A 345 -19.51 -4.12 1.82
C GLN A 345 -18.31 -3.35 1.25
N THR A 346 -17.15 -3.49 1.84
CA THR A 346 -15.91 -2.89 1.29
C THR A 346 -15.63 -3.43 -0.11
N HIS A 347 -15.83 -4.71 -0.34
CA HIS A 347 -15.60 -5.31 -1.65
C HIS A 347 -16.69 -4.93 -2.67
N ILE A 348 -17.96 -5.16 -2.33
CA ILE A 348 -19.09 -5.02 -3.26
C ILE A 348 -19.37 -3.55 -3.59
N GLN A 349 -19.30 -2.66 -2.60
CA GLN A 349 -19.68 -1.27 -2.79
C GLN A 349 -18.47 -0.38 -3.09
N HIS A 350 -17.50 -0.32 -2.20
CA HIS A 350 -16.43 0.66 -2.30
C HIS A 350 -15.36 0.27 -3.32
N TYR A 351 -14.90 -0.99 -3.28
CA TYR A 351 -13.88 -1.45 -4.21
C TYR A 351 -14.39 -1.57 -5.64
N GLU A 352 -15.60 -2.12 -5.87
CA GLU A 352 -16.15 -2.23 -7.22
C GLU A 352 -16.38 -0.86 -7.86
N CYS A 353 -16.81 0.15 -7.10
CA CYS A 353 -16.89 1.53 -7.61
C CYS A 353 -15.50 2.06 -8.02
N TYR A 354 -14.48 1.86 -7.18
CA TYR A 354 -13.11 2.25 -7.49
C TYR A 354 -12.59 1.50 -8.72
N ARG A 355 -12.79 0.20 -8.77
CA ARG A 355 -12.40 -0.68 -9.89
C ARG A 355 -13.00 -0.23 -11.21
N CYS A 356 -14.30 0.02 -11.23
CA CYS A 356 -15.01 0.52 -12.43
C CYS A 356 -14.40 1.84 -12.92
N TYR A 357 -14.17 2.79 -12.00
CA TYR A 357 -13.56 4.07 -12.34
C TYR A 357 -12.16 3.89 -12.93
N ARG A 358 -11.30 3.09 -12.31
CA ARG A 358 -9.93 2.85 -12.78
C ARG A 358 -9.88 2.11 -14.11
N LEU A 359 -10.73 1.11 -14.31
CA LEU A 359 -10.84 0.42 -15.60
C LEU A 359 -11.30 1.37 -16.71
N GLN A 360 -12.23 2.27 -16.40
CA GLN A 360 -12.67 3.29 -17.34
C GLN A 360 -11.56 4.28 -17.69
N GLU A 361 -10.75 4.72 -16.73
CA GLU A 361 -9.54 5.54 -16.99
C GLU A 361 -8.53 4.80 -17.87
N MET A 362 -8.40 3.48 -17.70
CA MET A 362 -7.54 2.64 -18.56
C MET A 362 -8.16 2.43 -19.97
N GLY A 363 -9.32 2.99 -20.25
CA GLY A 363 -10.01 2.92 -21.53
C GLY A 363 -10.84 1.65 -21.75
N PHE A 364 -11.21 0.94 -20.66
CA PHE A 364 -12.21 -0.11 -20.72
C PHE A 364 -13.59 0.53 -20.60
N THR A 365 -14.42 0.44 -21.63
CA THR A 365 -15.78 0.96 -21.67
C THR A 365 -16.72 -0.13 -22.12
N ASP A 366 -17.90 -0.21 -21.50
CA ASP A 366 -18.93 -1.21 -21.85
C ASP A 366 -19.65 -0.89 -23.17
N VAL A 367 -19.54 0.37 -23.62
CA VAL A 367 -20.23 0.88 -24.81
C VAL A 367 -19.23 1.64 -25.67
N ALA A 368 -19.14 1.29 -26.95
CA ALA A 368 -18.40 2.06 -27.94
C ALA A 368 -19.06 3.42 -28.21
N SER A 369 -18.31 4.36 -28.81
CA SER A 369 -18.81 5.68 -29.22
C SER A 369 -20.04 5.64 -30.13
N ASP A 370 -20.30 4.52 -30.79
CA ASP A 370 -21.44 4.30 -31.69
C ASP A 370 -22.66 3.63 -31.02
N ASN A 371 -22.75 3.63 -29.69
CA ASN A 371 -23.78 2.98 -28.89
C ASN A 371 -23.94 1.45 -29.13
N GLN A 372 -22.95 0.80 -29.72
CA GLN A 372 -22.89 -0.65 -29.83
C GLN A 372 -22.20 -1.24 -28.60
N THR A 373 -22.75 -2.34 -28.09
CA THR A 373 -22.11 -3.11 -27.02
C THR A 373 -20.81 -3.70 -27.56
N VAL A 374 -19.69 -3.33 -26.99
CA VAL A 374 -18.37 -3.84 -27.37
C VAL A 374 -18.08 -5.10 -26.56
N SER A 375 -17.62 -6.14 -27.24
CA SER A 375 -17.18 -7.36 -26.58
C SER A 375 -15.99 -7.05 -25.67
N PHE A 376 -16.09 -7.37 -24.39
CA PHE A 376 -14.98 -7.24 -23.43
C PHE A 376 -13.71 -7.94 -23.94
N GLN A 377 -13.88 -9.04 -24.66
CA GLN A 377 -12.78 -9.79 -25.25
C GLN A 377 -12.07 -8.98 -26.34
N GLU A 378 -12.81 -8.27 -27.20
CA GLU A 378 -12.23 -7.40 -28.23
C GLU A 378 -11.48 -6.23 -27.65
N ILE A 379 -12.02 -5.60 -26.58
CA ILE A 379 -11.32 -4.51 -25.87
C ILE A 379 -10.03 -5.03 -25.22
N CYS A 380 -10.09 -6.19 -24.56
CA CYS A 380 -8.91 -6.81 -23.97
C CYS A 380 -7.84 -7.17 -25.00
N GLU A 381 -8.25 -7.66 -26.18
CA GLU A 381 -7.33 -7.97 -27.27
C GLU A 381 -6.70 -6.70 -27.85
N ALA A 382 -7.51 -5.67 -28.11
CA ALA A 382 -7.02 -4.37 -28.58
C ALA A 382 -6.02 -3.74 -27.60
N LYS A 383 -6.36 -3.72 -26.31
CA LYS A 383 -5.45 -3.20 -25.27
C LYS A 383 -4.19 -4.04 -25.10
N ARG A 384 -4.28 -5.36 -25.28
CA ARG A 384 -3.10 -6.23 -25.26
C ARG A 384 -2.16 -5.93 -26.44
N TRP A 385 -2.70 -5.67 -27.62
CA TRP A 385 -1.91 -5.28 -28.78
C TRP A 385 -1.25 -3.91 -28.60
N GLU A 386 -2.00 -2.94 -28.08
CA GLU A 386 -1.45 -1.60 -27.77
C GLU A 386 -0.29 -1.68 -26.76
N PHE A 387 -0.49 -2.44 -25.70
CA PHE A 387 0.55 -2.65 -24.69
C PHE A 387 1.78 -3.39 -25.23
N TYR A 388 1.55 -4.39 -26.09
CA TYR A 388 2.63 -5.11 -26.75
C TYR A 388 3.46 -4.19 -27.66
N ASP A 389 2.79 -3.36 -28.45
CA ASP A 389 3.45 -2.38 -29.33
C ASP A 389 4.24 -1.34 -28.52
N GLN A 390 3.69 -0.90 -27.40
CA GLN A 390 4.39 0.01 -26.49
C GLN A 390 5.63 -0.64 -25.86
N CYS A 391 5.52 -1.87 -25.36
CA CYS A 391 6.67 -2.61 -24.83
C CYS A 391 7.75 -2.83 -25.88
N GLN A 392 7.36 -3.11 -27.13
CA GLN A 392 8.31 -3.29 -28.23
C GLN A 392 9.05 -1.99 -28.55
N LYS A 393 8.34 -0.85 -28.55
CA LYS A 393 8.97 0.48 -28.74
C LYS A 393 9.96 0.81 -27.60
N GLU A 394 9.56 0.55 -26.38
CA GLU A 394 10.44 0.76 -25.21
C GLU A 394 11.69 -0.13 -25.28
N GLU A 395 11.53 -1.40 -25.70
CA GLU A 395 12.64 -2.32 -25.89
C GLU A 395 13.61 -1.83 -27.00
N GLU A 396 13.07 -1.34 -28.12
CA GLU A 396 13.89 -0.77 -29.21
C GLU A 396 14.63 0.49 -28.77
N GLU A 397 13.97 1.40 -28.05
CA GLU A 397 14.61 2.58 -27.46
C GLU A 397 15.75 2.21 -26.51
N LEU A 398 15.50 1.20 -25.66
CA LEU A 398 16.49 0.73 -24.70
C LEU A 398 17.70 0.10 -25.41
N LYS A 399 17.46 -0.67 -26.47
CA LYS A 399 18.52 -1.20 -27.36
C LYS A 399 19.32 -0.08 -28.03
N GLN A 400 18.64 0.95 -28.53
CA GLN A 400 19.32 2.10 -29.14
C GLN A 400 20.19 2.86 -28.15
N LYS A 401 19.66 3.15 -26.95
CA LYS A 401 20.40 3.79 -25.85
C LYS A 401 21.59 2.94 -25.41
N PHE A 402 21.43 1.63 -25.36
CA PHE A 402 22.53 0.71 -25.06
C PHE A 402 23.61 0.74 -26.15
N MET A 403 23.22 0.62 -27.43
CA MET A 403 24.15 0.68 -28.56
C MET A 403 24.92 2.01 -28.60
N GLN A 404 24.24 3.12 -28.30
CA GLN A 404 24.89 4.42 -28.24
C GLN A 404 25.92 4.48 -27.11
N ARG A 405 25.60 3.99 -25.92
CA ARG A 405 26.55 3.91 -24.79
C ARG A 405 27.76 3.02 -25.09
N VAL A 406 27.54 1.90 -25.80
CA VAL A 406 28.65 1.03 -26.24
C VAL A 406 29.55 1.79 -27.17
N LYS A 407 29.00 2.47 -28.19
CA LYS A 407 29.78 3.30 -29.10
C LYS A 407 30.60 4.39 -28.41
N GLU A 408 29.97 5.11 -27.49
CA GLU A 408 30.64 6.14 -26.68
C GLU A 408 31.81 5.55 -25.86
N LYS A 409 31.62 4.37 -25.30
CA LYS A 409 32.68 3.68 -24.56
C LYS A 409 33.77 3.16 -25.45
N GLU A 410 33.43 2.64 -26.64
CA GLU A 410 34.44 2.22 -27.64
C GLU A 410 35.29 3.39 -28.11
N THR A 411 34.68 4.56 -28.37
CA THR A 411 35.46 5.76 -28.75
C THR A 411 36.38 6.21 -27.62
N THR A 412 35.91 6.26 -26.41
CA THR A 412 36.77 6.63 -25.25
C THR A 412 37.89 5.63 -25.01
N PHE A 413 37.66 4.33 -25.22
CA PHE A 413 38.73 3.32 -25.13
C PHE A 413 39.76 3.46 -26.27
N LYS A 414 39.34 3.70 -27.53
CA LYS A 414 40.24 3.94 -28.64
C LYS A 414 41.09 5.20 -28.45
N GLU A 415 40.53 6.25 -27.91
CA GLU A 415 41.27 7.47 -27.55
C GLU A 415 42.30 7.21 -26.44
N ALA A 416 41.92 6.48 -25.40
CA ALA A 416 42.83 6.10 -24.32
C ALA A 416 43.93 5.16 -24.80
N GLU A 417 43.62 4.22 -25.68
CA GLU A 417 44.60 3.34 -26.33
C GLU A 417 45.63 4.13 -27.13
N LYS A 418 45.16 5.09 -27.95
CA LYS A 418 46.02 5.98 -28.71
C LYS A 418 46.92 6.81 -27.81
N GLU A 419 46.39 7.43 -26.79
CA GLU A 419 47.22 8.16 -25.80
C GLU A 419 48.27 7.28 -25.12
N LEU A 420 47.92 6.04 -24.82
CA LEU A 420 48.83 5.08 -24.21
C LEU A 420 49.96 4.70 -25.19
N MET A 421 49.61 4.49 -26.48
CA MET A 421 50.59 4.22 -27.53
C MET A 421 51.54 5.41 -27.72
N ASP A 422 51.02 6.64 -27.78
CA ASP A 422 51.84 7.85 -27.92
C ASP A 422 52.80 8.01 -26.72
N LYS A 423 52.34 7.75 -25.51
CA LYS A 423 53.18 7.75 -24.29
C LYS A 423 54.23 6.64 -24.34
N PHE A 424 53.88 5.46 -24.84
CA PHE A 424 54.83 4.34 -24.98
C PHE A 424 55.92 4.67 -26.00
N GLU A 425 55.55 5.21 -27.17
CA GLU A 425 56.54 5.64 -28.19
C GLU A 425 57.47 6.74 -27.65
N HIS A 426 56.90 7.71 -26.94
CA HIS A 426 57.72 8.77 -26.34
C HIS A 426 58.70 8.19 -25.30
N LEU A 427 58.26 7.29 -24.44
CA LEU A 427 59.14 6.62 -23.48
C LEU A 427 60.24 5.79 -24.15
N LYS A 428 59.88 5.10 -25.25
CA LYS A 428 60.81 4.32 -26.05
C LYS A 428 61.90 5.22 -26.67
N ARG A 429 61.51 6.39 -27.20
CA ARG A 429 62.49 7.38 -27.76
C ARG A 429 63.41 7.88 -26.63
N VAL A 430 62.89 8.26 -25.50
CA VAL A 430 63.66 8.73 -24.33
C VAL A 430 64.62 7.63 -23.87
N GLN A 431 64.18 6.38 -23.83
CA GLN A 431 65.02 5.25 -23.47
C GLN A 431 66.15 5.03 -24.47
N GLN A 432 65.83 5.09 -25.78
CA GLN A 432 66.84 4.99 -26.84
C GLN A 432 67.92 6.12 -26.74
N GLU A 433 67.46 7.36 -26.51
CA GLU A 433 68.39 8.48 -26.33
C GLU A 433 69.29 8.29 -25.08
N LYS A 434 68.71 7.79 -23.99
CA LYS A 434 69.52 7.48 -22.78
C LYS A 434 70.54 6.38 -23.05
N THR A 435 70.10 5.32 -23.76
CA THR A 435 71.01 4.22 -24.13
C THR A 435 72.16 4.73 -25.02
N MET A 436 71.86 5.54 -26.07
CA MET A 436 72.89 6.17 -26.88
C MET A 436 73.82 7.05 -26.07
N LYS A 437 73.30 7.82 -25.08
CA LYS A 437 74.19 8.63 -24.23
C LYS A 437 75.06 7.76 -23.38
N PHE A 438 74.54 6.64 -22.84
CA PHE A 438 75.33 5.70 -22.05
C PHE A 438 76.39 4.99 -22.87
N GLU A 439 76.08 4.55 -24.10
CA GLU A 439 77.03 3.94 -25.00
C GLU A 439 78.16 4.92 -25.39
N LYS A 440 77.80 6.19 -25.64
CA LYS A 440 78.81 7.23 -25.89
C LYS A 440 79.71 7.44 -24.68
N LYS A 441 79.19 7.52 -23.50
CA LYS A 441 79.96 7.61 -22.25
C LYS A 441 80.85 6.37 -22.04
N ARG A 442 80.31 5.20 -22.32
CA ARG A 442 81.03 3.94 -22.17
C ARG A 442 82.23 3.93 -23.14
N ARG A 443 82.08 4.33 -24.43
CA ARG A 443 83.18 4.45 -25.37
C ARG A 443 84.20 5.45 -24.90
N GLN A 444 83.80 6.62 -24.41
CA GLN A 444 84.75 7.61 -23.89
C GLN A 444 85.53 7.04 -22.68
N LEU A 445 84.88 6.34 -21.82
CA LEU A 445 85.54 5.73 -20.64
C LEU A 445 86.48 4.60 -21.10
N GLU A 446 86.11 3.78 -22.09
CA GLU A 446 86.98 2.77 -22.69
C GLU A 446 88.22 3.40 -23.33
N GLU A 447 88.04 4.53 -24.02
CA GLU A 447 89.18 5.30 -24.58
C GLU A 447 90.09 5.85 -23.50
N GLU A 448 89.53 6.42 -22.47
CA GLU A 448 90.29 6.90 -21.27
C GLU A 448 91.08 5.76 -20.58
N ILE A 449 90.43 4.61 -20.39
CA ILE A 449 91.06 3.41 -19.82
C ILE A 449 92.21 2.94 -20.72
N MET A 450 92.03 2.89 -22.06
CA MET A 450 93.09 2.54 -23.00
C MET A 450 94.22 3.54 -22.91
N HIS A 451 93.91 4.85 -22.89
CA HIS A 451 94.90 5.88 -22.75
C HIS A 451 95.68 5.75 -21.42
N PHE A 452 95.02 5.48 -20.37
CA PHE A 452 95.63 5.25 -19.04
C PHE A 452 96.54 4.01 -19.06
N HIS A 453 96.09 2.91 -19.66
CA HIS A 453 96.93 1.71 -19.81
C HIS A 453 98.15 1.98 -20.66
N LYS A 454 98.01 2.78 -21.67
CA LYS A 454 99.15 3.17 -22.57
C LYS A 454 100.16 4.04 -21.78
N MET A 455 99.66 5.01 -20.99
CA MET A 455 100.49 5.83 -20.11
C MET A 455 101.15 5.00 -19.01
N LYS A 456 100.46 4.05 -18.44
CA LYS A 456 100.99 3.13 -17.45
C LYS A 456 102.11 2.26 -18.01
N ALA A 457 101.90 1.67 -19.16
CA ALA A 457 102.88 0.87 -19.90
C ALA A 457 104.12 1.71 -20.30
N SER A 458 103.89 2.99 -20.68
CA SER A 458 105.03 3.92 -20.98
C SER A 458 105.80 4.26 -19.72
N SER A 459 105.09 4.43 -18.59
CA SER A 459 105.75 4.68 -17.26
C SER A 459 106.51 3.47 -16.76
N GLU A 460 105.96 2.26 -16.97
CA GLU A 460 106.67 1.01 -16.59
C GLU A 460 107.94 0.77 -17.45
N THR A 461 107.83 1.10 -18.77
CA THR A 461 109.01 1.05 -19.69
C THR A 461 110.02 2.07 -19.28
N LEU A 462 109.64 3.28 -18.93
CA LEU A 462 110.55 4.31 -18.37
C LEU A 462 111.21 3.88 -17.10
N GLN A 463 110.44 3.27 -16.15
CA GLN A 463 110.99 2.71 -14.89
C GLN A 463 112.00 1.59 -15.14
N THR A 464 111.66 0.68 -16.12
CA THR A 464 112.60 -0.38 -16.50
C THR A 464 113.82 0.14 -17.17
N GLN A 465 113.69 1.18 -17.99
CA GLN A 465 114.88 1.87 -18.59
C GLN A 465 115.72 2.60 -17.55
N ILE A 466 115.13 3.22 -16.52
CA ILE A 466 115.87 3.86 -15.43
C ILE A 466 116.55 2.78 -14.57
N CYS A 467 115.87 1.67 -14.25
CA CYS A 467 116.46 0.52 -13.54
C CYS A 467 117.59 -0.13 -14.31
N THR A 468 117.50 -0.27 -15.58
CA THR A 468 118.59 -0.80 -16.43
C THR A 468 119.75 0.16 -16.57
N ASN A 469 119.51 1.49 -16.65
CA ASN A 469 120.59 2.50 -16.60
C ASN A 469 121.26 2.65 -15.25
N ILE A 470 120.55 2.37 -14.17
CA ILE A 470 121.18 2.34 -12.80
C ILE A 470 122.04 1.10 -12.62
N LYS A 471 121.66 -0.06 -13.25
CA LYS A 471 122.49 -1.27 -13.25
C LYS A 471 123.76 -1.08 -14.07
N LYS A 472 123.67 -0.46 -15.29
CA LYS A 472 124.86 -0.17 -16.16
C LYS A 472 125.87 0.85 -15.52
N ARG A 473 125.41 1.68 -14.55
CA ARG A 473 126.30 2.65 -13.84
C ARG A 473 126.99 2.02 -12.64
N LYS A 474 126.57 0.80 -12.19
CA LYS A 474 127.26 0.09 -11.07
C LYS A 474 128.26 -0.89 -11.55
N ASP A 475 128.32 -1.26 -12.81
CA ASP A 475 129.30 -2.17 -13.39
C ASP A 475 130.48 -1.48 -14.00
N HIS A 476 130.53 -0.12 -13.92
CA HIS A 476 131.73 0.68 -14.36
C HIS A 476 132.51 1.30 -13.21
N LYS A 477 132.33 0.75 -11.97
CA LYS A 477 133.23 1.05 -10.84
C LYS A 477 133.54 -0.24 -10.07
N LYS A 478 134.31 -1.09 -10.72
CA LYS A 478 135.25 -2.00 -10.13
C LYS A 478 136.43 -2.12 -11.04
#